data_5bbbb02107cbd5c7a2f163423d125f6a
#
_entry.id   5bbbb02107cbd5c7a2f163423d125f6a
#
_cell.length_a   1.000
_cell.length_b   1.000
_cell.length_c   1.000
_cell.angle_alpha   90.00
_cell.angle_beta   90.00
_cell.angle_gamma   90.00
#
_symmetry.space_group_name_H-M   'P 1'
#
loop_
_entity.id
_entity.type
_entity.pdbx_description
1 polymer ?
#
loop_
_entity_poly.entity_id
_entity_poly.type
_entity_poly.pdbx_seq_one_letter_code
_entity_poly.pdbx_strand_id
1 'polypeptide(L)'
;MVESRRGKVLAGVMVTDRVRPDVVVVHHGAWYCPSDPSKDGSLEAHGCDNTLTIDIPSSRLSCGNVANTSLVRVKKYEGELPPVYVHWQPKTAKRAKAK
;
A
#
# COMPACT_ATOMS: atom_id res chain seq x y z
N MET A 1 -6.38 3.03 -8.15
CA MET A 1 -5.39 3.63 -7.23
C MET A 1 -6.12 4.22 -6.04
N VAL A 2 -5.70 3.92 -4.85
CA VAL A 2 -6.18 4.48 -3.59
C VAL A 2 -5.08 5.38 -3.02
N GLU A 3 -5.44 6.58 -2.63
CA GLU A 3 -4.50 7.61 -2.17
C GLU A 3 -4.96 8.18 -0.83
N SER A 4 -4.03 8.30 0.12
CA SER A 4 -4.20 9.02 1.39
C SER A 4 -3.20 10.17 1.48
N ARG A 5 -3.18 10.84 2.64
CA ARG A 5 -2.13 11.85 2.94
C ARG A 5 -0.74 11.22 3.09
N ARG A 6 -0.66 9.92 3.39
CA ARG A 6 0.61 9.19 3.58
C ARG A 6 1.17 8.58 2.33
N GLY A 7 0.33 8.05 1.46
CA GLY A 7 0.83 7.36 0.28
C GLY A 7 -0.26 6.93 -0.68
N LYS A 8 0.15 6.13 -1.64
CA LYS A 8 -0.68 5.66 -2.76
C LYS A 8 -0.47 4.18 -2.97
N VAL A 9 -1.57 3.45 -3.16
CA VAL A 9 -1.52 2.03 -3.47
C VAL A 9 -2.31 1.69 -4.71
N LEU A 10 -1.87 0.67 -5.44
CA LEU A 10 -2.67 0.03 -6.48
C LEU A 10 -3.43 -1.14 -5.89
N ALA A 11 -4.69 -1.25 -6.24
CA ALA A 11 -5.52 -2.39 -5.88
C ALA A 11 -6.52 -2.68 -7.00
N GLY A 12 -6.85 -3.95 -7.18
CA GLY A 12 -7.99 -4.37 -7.99
C GLY A 12 -9.29 -3.89 -7.34
N VAL A 13 -10.26 -3.49 -8.16
CA VAL A 13 -11.54 -2.97 -7.68
C VAL A 13 -12.63 -4.01 -7.85
N MET A 14 -13.35 -4.29 -6.77
CA MET A 14 -14.61 -5.01 -6.78
C MET A 14 -15.72 -4.05 -6.37
N VAL A 15 -16.64 -3.75 -7.29
CA VAL A 15 -17.80 -2.93 -6.99
C VAL A 15 -18.87 -3.81 -6.34
N THR A 16 -19.37 -3.40 -5.19
CA THR A 16 -20.34 -4.16 -4.38
C THR A 16 -21.25 -3.24 -3.58
N ASP A 17 -22.44 -3.67 -3.29
CA ASP A 17 -23.40 -3.04 -2.40
C ASP A 17 -23.31 -3.51 -0.93
N ARG A 18 -22.35 -4.41 -0.63
CA ARG A 18 -22.14 -4.95 0.72
C ARG A 18 -21.50 -3.96 1.69
N VAL A 19 -20.98 -2.87 1.19
CA VAL A 19 -20.38 -1.79 1.98
C VAL A 19 -21.11 -0.49 1.69
N ARG A 20 -21.06 0.44 2.65
CA ARG A 20 -21.65 1.77 2.47
C ARG A 20 -20.98 2.48 1.28
N PRO A 21 -21.72 3.36 0.55
CA PRO A 21 -21.19 4.07 -0.62
C PRO A 21 -19.99 4.97 -0.36
N ASP A 22 -19.82 5.41 0.89
CA ASP A 22 -18.73 6.28 1.35
C ASP A 22 -17.55 5.50 1.98
N VAL A 23 -17.56 4.18 1.89
CA VAL A 23 -16.53 3.30 2.49
C VAL A 23 -15.87 2.46 1.43
N VAL A 24 -14.56 2.32 1.51
CA VAL A 24 -13.77 1.33 0.75
C VAL A 24 -13.12 0.36 1.73
N VAL A 25 -13.05 -0.90 1.32
CA VAL A 25 -12.36 -1.96 2.06
C VAL A 25 -11.09 -2.32 1.30
N VAL A 26 -9.95 -2.21 1.96
CA VAL A 26 -8.66 -2.70 1.47
C VAL A 26 -8.25 -3.86 2.37
N HIS A 27 -8.05 -5.03 1.79
CA HIS A 27 -7.68 -6.21 2.55
C HIS A 27 -6.24 -6.09 3.06
N HIS A 28 -6.05 -6.46 4.32
CA HIS A 28 -4.72 -6.56 4.92
C HIS A 28 -3.98 -7.80 4.42
N GLY A 29 -2.63 -7.72 4.38
CA GLY A 29 -1.76 -8.87 4.11
C GLY A 29 -0.91 -8.77 2.85
N ALA A 30 -1.07 -7.73 2.04
CA ALA A 30 -0.17 -7.49 0.93
C ALA A 30 1.22 -7.03 1.40
N TRP A 31 2.26 -7.61 0.82
CA TRP A 31 3.64 -7.18 1.08
C TRP A 31 3.93 -5.81 0.49
N TYR A 32 4.69 -5.02 1.22
CA TYR A 32 5.10 -3.69 0.77
C TYR A 32 6.03 -3.78 -0.45
N CYS A 33 5.61 -3.20 -1.58
CA CYS A 33 6.35 -3.20 -2.84
C CYS A 33 6.28 -1.81 -3.50
N PRO A 34 7.10 -0.84 -3.04
CA PRO A 34 7.13 0.50 -3.63
C PRO A 34 7.71 0.45 -5.05
N SER A 35 7.14 1.24 -5.95
CA SER A 35 7.63 1.37 -7.34
C SER A 35 9.05 1.94 -7.41
N ASP A 36 9.39 2.82 -6.49
CA ASP A 36 10.73 3.37 -6.31
C ASP A 36 11.08 3.45 -4.81
N PRO A 37 11.83 2.46 -4.28
CA PRO A 37 12.16 2.43 -2.85
C PRO A 37 13.06 3.58 -2.38
N SER A 38 13.65 4.34 -3.28
CA SER A 38 14.46 5.52 -2.95
C SER A 38 13.64 6.81 -2.77
N LYS A 39 12.35 6.75 -3.08
CA LYS A 39 11.44 7.91 -3.03
C LYS A 39 10.31 7.70 -2.03
N ASP A 40 10.26 8.58 -1.04
CA ASP A 40 9.12 8.67 -0.14
C ASP A 40 7.82 8.92 -0.90
N GLY A 41 6.76 8.19 -0.53
CA GLY A 41 5.45 8.33 -1.15
C GLY A 41 5.37 7.80 -2.59
N SER A 42 6.36 7.02 -3.05
CA SER A 42 6.25 6.33 -4.33
C SER A 42 5.03 5.38 -4.33
N LEU A 43 4.50 5.12 -5.52
CA LEU A 43 3.34 4.24 -5.67
C LEU A 43 3.65 2.83 -5.15
N GLU A 44 2.82 2.34 -4.26
CA GLU A 44 2.89 0.96 -3.78
C GLU A 44 2.07 0.08 -4.74
N ALA A 45 2.69 -1.00 -5.24
CA ALA A 45 2.19 -1.77 -6.37
C ALA A 45 1.34 -2.99 -5.99
N HIS A 46 1.35 -3.43 -4.74
CA HIS A 46 0.69 -4.67 -4.29
C HIS A 46 -0.55 -4.47 -3.43
N GLY A 47 -0.88 -3.23 -3.04
CA GLY A 47 -2.04 -2.95 -2.21
C GLY A 47 -1.77 -3.05 -0.71
N CYS A 48 -0.55 -2.79 -0.26
CA CYS A 48 -0.18 -2.75 1.15
C CYS A 48 -0.90 -1.58 1.85
N ASP A 49 -1.90 -1.89 2.65
CA ASP A 49 -2.76 -0.94 3.35
C ASP A 49 -2.02 -0.07 4.36
N ASN A 50 -0.91 -0.54 4.93
CA ASN A 50 -0.06 0.24 5.82
C ASN A 50 0.51 1.51 5.16
N THR A 51 0.60 1.55 3.84
CA THR A 51 0.98 2.75 3.08
C THR A 51 -0.04 3.88 3.23
N LEU A 52 -1.29 3.54 3.49
CA LEU A 52 -2.41 4.49 3.56
C LEU A 52 -2.71 4.96 4.99
N THR A 53 -2.33 4.17 6.00
CA THR A 53 -2.73 4.37 7.39
C THR A 53 -1.81 5.36 8.11
N ILE A 54 -2.34 6.02 9.14
CA ILE A 54 -1.60 6.99 9.95
C ILE A 54 -0.88 6.26 11.07
N ASP A 55 0.38 6.60 11.28
CA ASP A 55 1.21 6.08 12.36
C ASP A 55 1.06 6.96 13.62
N ILE A 56 -0.11 6.88 14.22
CA ILE A 56 -0.41 7.52 15.50
C ILE A 56 -1.07 6.52 16.45
N PRO A 57 -0.87 6.63 17.77
CA PRO A 57 -1.54 5.76 18.72
C PRO A 57 -3.05 6.01 18.74
N SER A 58 -3.85 4.98 18.99
CA SER A 58 -5.31 5.06 19.08
C SER A 58 -5.80 5.91 20.26
N SER A 59 -5.00 6.02 21.32
CA SER A 59 -5.23 6.89 22.46
C SER A 59 -3.96 7.18 23.23
N ARG A 60 -4.02 8.09 24.21
CA ARG A 60 -2.88 8.37 25.11
C ARG A 60 -2.48 7.18 26.00
N LEU A 61 -3.40 6.26 26.23
CA LEU A 61 -3.19 5.09 27.11
C LEU A 61 -2.94 3.80 26.30
N SER A 62 -3.34 3.78 25.04
CA SER A 62 -3.21 2.61 24.17
C SER A 62 -2.37 2.94 22.96
N CYS A 63 -1.33 2.14 22.72
CA CYS A 63 -0.47 2.24 21.55
C CYS A 63 -0.99 1.40 20.36
N GLY A 64 -2.28 1.05 20.35
CA GLY A 64 -2.90 0.39 19.20
C GLY A 64 -2.90 1.29 17.95
N ASN A 65 -2.88 0.69 16.78
CA ASN A 65 -2.93 1.43 15.52
C ASN A 65 -4.34 1.99 15.23
N VAL A 66 -4.43 2.97 14.35
CA VAL A 66 -5.68 3.59 13.88
C VAL A 66 -5.98 3.22 12.42
N ALA A 67 -5.75 1.96 12.08
CA ALA A 67 -5.84 1.45 10.71
C ALA A 67 -7.17 1.77 10.00
N ASN A 68 -8.28 1.84 10.72
CA ASN A 68 -9.63 2.01 10.17
C ASN A 68 -10.11 3.48 10.08
N THR A 69 -9.25 4.45 10.34
CA THR A 69 -9.61 5.87 10.35
C THR A 69 -8.98 6.70 9.23
N SER A 70 -8.47 6.03 8.20
CA SER A 70 -7.84 6.70 7.08
C SER A 70 -8.87 7.26 6.09
N LEU A 71 -8.75 8.54 5.76
CA LEU A 71 -9.47 9.14 4.66
C LEU A 71 -8.70 8.93 3.37
N VAL A 72 -9.37 8.37 2.37
CA VAL A 72 -8.76 8.03 1.10
C VAL A 72 -9.52 8.61 -0.08
N ARG A 73 -8.81 8.78 -1.19
CA ARG A 73 -9.37 9.12 -2.49
C ARG A 73 -9.15 7.95 -3.44
N VAL A 74 -10.19 7.53 -4.13
CA VAL A 74 -10.11 6.49 -5.15
C VAL A 74 -10.06 7.14 -6.53
N LYS A 75 -9.10 6.74 -7.34
CA LYS A 75 -8.94 7.21 -8.73
C LYS A 75 -8.67 6.03 -9.66
N LYS A 76 -9.16 6.13 -10.89
CA LYS A 76 -8.71 5.21 -11.94
C LYS A 76 -7.20 5.38 -12.14
N TYR A 77 -6.48 4.28 -12.26
CA TYR A 77 -5.07 4.30 -12.61
C TYR A 77 -4.92 4.19 -14.13
N GLU A 78 -4.17 5.07 -14.74
CA GLU A 78 -3.99 5.16 -16.19
C GLU A 78 -2.55 4.84 -16.63
N GLY A 79 -1.67 4.51 -15.66
CA GLY A 79 -0.30 4.09 -15.93
C GLY A 79 -0.20 2.61 -16.34
N GLU A 80 1.00 2.19 -16.66
CA GLU A 80 1.32 0.79 -16.89
C GLU A 80 1.10 -0.02 -15.60
N LEU A 81 0.32 -1.10 -15.70
CA LEU A 81 0.07 -1.96 -14.54
C LEU A 81 1.32 -2.79 -14.26
N PRO A 82 1.84 -2.73 -13.03
CA PRO A 82 2.96 -3.58 -12.66
C PRO A 82 2.53 -5.04 -12.66
N PRO A 83 3.43 -5.98 -12.96
CA PRO A 83 3.12 -7.40 -12.86
C PRO A 83 2.79 -7.77 -11.41
N VAL A 84 1.78 -8.62 -11.24
CA VAL A 84 1.37 -9.10 -9.91
C VAL A 84 2.23 -10.30 -9.51
N TYR A 85 2.94 -10.16 -8.41
CA TYR A 85 3.73 -11.23 -7.81
C TYR A 85 3.23 -11.55 -6.41
N VAL A 86 3.17 -12.82 -6.08
CA VAL A 86 2.88 -13.24 -4.69
C VAL A 86 4.12 -13.05 -3.81
N HIS A 87 5.28 -13.33 -4.37
CA HIS A 87 6.58 -13.05 -3.78
C HIS A 87 7.64 -12.97 -4.87
N TRP A 88 8.77 -12.39 -4.53
CA TRP A 88 9.85 -12.12 -5.46
C TRP A 88 11.12 -12.80 -4.97
N GLN A 89 11.84 -13.41 -5.86
CA GLN A 89 13.18 -13.84 -5.49
C GLN A 89 14.07 -12.61 -5.31
N PRO A 90 14.75 -12.45 -4.17
CA PRO A 90 15.69 -11.36 -3.99
C PRO A 90 16.80 -11.45 -5.04
N LYS A 91 17.13 -10.31 -5.65
CA LYS A 91 18.27 -10.25 -6.57
C LYS A 91 19.53 -10.63 -5.81
N THR A 92 20.19 -11.70 -6.20
CA THR A 92 21.49 -12.07 -5.63
C THR A 92 22.49 -10.94 -5.88
N ALA A 93 23.05 -10.40 -4.80
CA ALA A 93 24.15 -9.43 -4.93
C ALA A 93 25.32 -10.11 -5.64
N LYS A 94 25.77 -9.55 -6.75
CA LYS A 94 27.02 -10.01 -7.38
C LYS A 94 28.16 -9.78 -6.39
N ARG A 95 28.79 -10.87 -5.93
CA ARG A 95 29.96 -10.79 -5.06
C ARG A 95 31.01 -9.94 -5.76
N ALA A 96 31.42 -8.84 -5.16
CA ALA A 96 32.53 -8.04 -5.68
C ALA A 96 33.75 -8.98 -5.76
N LYS A 97 34.36 -9.08 -6.93
CA LYS A 97 35.63 -9.82 -7.05
C LYS A 97 36.62 -9.13 -6.12
N ALA A 98 37.12 -9.87 -5.12
CA ALA A 98 38.24 -9.40 -4.32
C ALA A 98 39.41 -9.09 -5.28
N LYS A 99 39.95 -7.86 -5.13
CA LYS A 99 41.20 -7.47 -5.82
C LYS A 99 42.38 -8.15 -5.17
#